data_92a3b54af1faf950a632f9ddb7b052a6
#
_entry.id   92a3b54af1faf950a632f9ddb7b052a6
#
_cell.length_a   1.000
_cell.length_b   1.000
_cell.length_c   1.000
_cell.angle_alpha   90.00
_cell.angle_beta   90.00
_cell.angle_gamma   90.00
#
_symmetry.space_group_name_H-M   'P 1'
#
loop_
_entity.id
_entity.type
_entity.pdbx_description
1 polymer ?
#
loop_
_entity_poly.entity_id
_entity_poly.type
_entity_poly.pdbx_seq_one_letter_code
_entity_poly.pdbx_strand_id
1 'polypeptide(L)'
;MTDKLIIRRTIAEELAQILALYPLAFPDEELRPVVSRLIEGEAQVLSLATFKGEALVAHVLFTIFGSEEDKGAGALLAPLGVVPDHQGQGVGNALVKDGLKRLGAMGVRQVFVFGDPAYYGRFGFKTERQVLTPYPLSEEYGDDAWQSMPLAGRAPLAAGRMSLPEPWMEPALW
;
A
#
# COMPACT_ATOMS: atom_id res chain seq x y z
N MET A 1 -23.39 -6.59 21.62
CA MET A 1 -22.74 -5.39 21.08
C MET A 1 -21.87 -5.78 19.91
N THR A 2 -22.07 -5.14 18.77
CA THR A 2 -21.14 -5.27 17.64
C THR A 2 -19.91 -4.42 17.96
N ASP A 3 -18.74 -5.03 18.04
CA ASP A 3 -17.49 -4.30 18.22
C ASP A 3 -17.30 -3.33 17.05
N LYS A 4 -17.03 -2.08 17.39
CA LYS A 4 -16.77 -1.02 16.42
C LYS A 4 -15.44 -1.30 15.71
N LEU A 5 -15.40 -1.07 14.40
CA LEU A 5 -14.16 -1.11 13.64
C LEU A 5 -13.33 0.14 13.95
N ILE A 6 -12.04 -0.05 14.25
CA ILE A 6 -11.09 1.02 14.54
C ILE A 6 -9.92 0.92 13.58
N ILE A 7 -9.56 2.05 12.96
CA ILE A 7 -8.37 2.16 12.11
C ILE A 7 -7.30 2.89 12.90
N ARG A 8 -6.11 2.31 12.97
CA ARG A 8 -4.94 2.94 13.60
C ARG A 8 -3.63 2.40 13.04
N ARG A 9 -2.54 3.09 13.37
CA ARG A 9 -1.19 2.56 13.11
C ARG A 9 -0.99 1.28 13.89
N THR A 10 -0.24 0.35 13.29
CA THR A 10 0.18 -0.88 13.96
C THR A 10 1.39 -0.62 14.86
N ILE A 11 1.59 -1.50 15.81
CA ILE A 11 2.76 -1.53 16.68
C ILE A 11 3.60 -2.79 16.42
N ALA A 12 4.84 -2.80 16.89
CA ALA A 12 5.78 -3.90 16.61
C ALA A 12 5.26 -5.28 17.05
N GLU A 13 4.56 -5.33 18.16
CA GLU A 13 4.00 -6.56 18.75
C GLU A 13 2.88 -7.17 17.89
N GLU A 14 2.36 -6.45 16.94
CA GLU A 14 1.27 -6.90 16.06
C GLU A 14 1.76 -7.56 14.76
N LEU A 15 3.07 -7.66 14.56
CA LEU A 15 3.64 -8.23 13.34
C LEU A 15 3.11 -9.63 13.05
N ALA A 16 3.01 -10.50 14.06
CA ALA A 16 2.49 -11.85 13.88
C ALA A 16 1.03 -11.85 13.37
N GLN A 17 0.18 -10.97 13.89
CA GLN A 17 -1.19 -10.80 13.41
C GLN A 17 -1.25 -10.29 11.98
N ILE A 18 -0.39 -9.33 11.62
CA ILE A 18 -0.28 -8.80 10.26
C ILE A 18 0.10 -9.93 9.30
N LEU A 19 1.15 -10.68 9.61
CA LEU A 19 1.63 -11.77 8.75
C LEU A 19 0.59 -12.90 8.62
N ALA A 20 -0.20 -13.17 9.65
CA ALA A 20 -1.25 -14.18 9.60
C ALA A 20 -2.42 -13.80 8.69
N LEU A 21 -2.65 -12.50 8.46
CA LEU A 21 -3.72 -12.01 7.59
C LEU A 21 -3.45 -12.34 6.11
N TYR A 22 -2.21 -12.21 5.65
CA TYR A 22 -1.91 -12.28 4.22
C TYR A 22 -2.20 -13.62 3.56
N PRO A 23 -1.91 -14.79 4.14
CA PRO A 23 -2.35 -16.06 3.57
C PRO A 23 -3.87 -16.22 3.45
N LEU A 24 -4.63 -15.55 4.31
CA LEU A 24 -6.09 -15.55 4.24
C LEU A 24 -6.61 -14.65 3.12
N ALA A 25 -6.02 -13.48 2.95
CA ALA A 25 -6.41 -12.52 1.93
C ALA A 25 -5.88 -12.89 0.53
N PHE A 26 -4.68 -13.48 0.46
CA PHE A 26 -3.97 -13.85 -0.77
C PHE A 26 -3.44 -15.29 -0.68
N PRO A 27 -4.30 -16.30 -0.81
CA PRO A 27 -3.88 -17.70 -0.64
C PRO A 27 -2.89 -18.19 -1.71
N ASP A 28 -2.86 -17.53 -2.86
CA ASP A 28 -2.00 -17.91 -3.99
C ASP A 28 -0.70 -17.10 -4.07
N GLU A 29 -0.47 -16.18 -3.14
CA GLU A 29 0.72 -15.31 -3.11
C GLU A 29 1.41 -15.38 -1.75
N GLU A 30 2.75 -15.40 -1.76
CA GLU A 30 3.53 -15.34 -0.52
C GLU A 30 4.06 -13.91 -0.28
N LEU A 31 3.32 -13.14 0.50
CA LEU A 31 3.63 -11.73 0.78
C LEU A 31 4.29 -11.52 2.15
N ARG A 32 4.31 -12.54 3.01
CA ARG A 32 4.85 -12.40 4.37
C ARG A 32 6.32 -11.96 4.40
N PRO A 33 7.22 -12.50 3.56
CA PRO A 33 8.63 -12.08 3.60
C PRO A 33 8.83 -10.59 3.29
N VAL A 34 8.20 -10.06 2.26
CA VAL A 34 8.35 -8.64 1.90
C VAL A 34 7.73 -7.73 2.96
N VAL A 35 6.56 -8.08 3.50
CA VAL A 35 5.90 -7.31 4.56
C VAL A 35 6.75 -7.29 5.83
N SER A 36 7.26 -8.44 6.26
CA SER A 36 8.13 -8.54 7.43
C SER A 36 9.39 -7.69 7.28
N ARG A 37 10.08 -7.81 6.15
CA ARG A 37 11.30 -7.05 5.87
C ARG A 37 11.07 -5.53 5.81
N LEU A 38 9.91 -5.10 5.32
CA LEU A 38 9.56 -3.68 5.28
C LEU A 38 9.25 -3.14 6.67
N ILE A 39 8.49 -3.86 7.47
CA ILE A 39 8.08 -3.41 8.82
C ILE A 39 9.26 -3.44 9.80
N GLU A 40 10.07 -4.50 9.76
CA GLU A 40 11.20 -4.68 10.69
C GLU A 40 12.49 -4.00 10.24
N GLY A 41 12.56 -3.59 8.96
CA GLY A 41 13.77 -3.01 8.38
C GLY A 41 13.86 -1.50 8.55
N GLU A 42 14.75 -0.90 7.79
CA GLU A 42 15.03 0.54 7.82
C GLU A 42 14.12 1.37 6.89
N ALA A 43 13.28 0.71 6.09
CA ALA A 43 12.38 1.40 5.19
C ALA A 43 11.38 2.26 5.97
N GLN A 44 11.14 3.48 5.49
CA GLN A 44 10.08 4.30 6.04
C GLN A 44 8.74 3.79 5.53
N VAL A 45 7.89 3.33 6.42
CA VAL A 45 6.58 2.80 6.09
C VAL A 45 5.47 3.42 6.93
N LEU A 46 4.28 3.47 6.35
CA LEU A 46 3.04 3.71 7.07
C LEU A 46 2.26 2.40 7.09
N SER A 47 2.18 1.77 8.26
CA SER A 47 1.46 0.51 8.47
C SER A 47 0.18 0.80 9.25
N LEU A 48 -0.97 0.55 8.59
CA LEU A 48 -2.29 0.77 9.18
C LEU A 48 -3.08 -0.52 9.19
N ALA A 49 -3.87 -0.69 10.24
CA ALA A 49 -4.77 -1.84 10.33
C ALA A 49 -6.16 -1.43 10.82
N THR A 50 -7.14 -2.22 10.44
CA THR A 50 -8.50 -2.15 10.98
C THR A 50 -8.65 -3.27 12.00
N PHE A 51 -9.13 -2.91 13.18
CA PHE A 51 -9.37 -3.82 14.28
C PHE A 51 -10.86 -3.92 14.59
N LYS A 52 -11.29 -5.13 14.89
CA LYS A 52 -12.60 -5.42 15.50
C LYS A 52 -12.33 -6.03 16.88
N GLY A 53 -12.48 -5.24 17.96
CA GLY A 53 -11.94 -5.62 19.24
C GLY A 53 -10.42 -5.78 19.16
N GLU A 54 -9.91 -6.93 19.56
CA GLU A 54 -8.48 -7.26 19.47
C GLU A 54 -8.08 -7.92 18.14
N ALA A 55 -9.05 -8.26 17.29
CA ALA A 55 -8.79 -8.95 16.03
C ALA A 55 -8.41 -7.96 14.92
N LEU A 56 -7.27 -8.18 14.29
CA LEU A 56 -6.83 -7.46 13.10
C LEU A 56 -7.55 -8.05 11.89
N VAL A 57 -8.42 -7.27 11.25
CA VAL A 57 -9.28 -7.73 10.15
C VAL A 57 -8.88 -7.18 8.79
N ALA A 58 -8.06 -6.13 8.73
CA ALA A 58 -7.52 -5.58 7.50
C ALA A 58 -6.18 -4.91 7.79
N HIS A 59 -5.31 -4.86 6.79
CA HIS A 59 -4.00 -4.21 6.86
C HIS A 59 -3.64 -3.60 5.51
N VAL A 60 -3.01 -2.44 5.56
CA VAL A 60 -2.39 -1.79 4.41
C VAL A 60 -0.99 -1.31 4.78
N LEU A 61 -0.07 -1.47 3.86
CA LEU A 61 1.29 -0.97 3.99
C LEU A 61 1.56 0.05 2.88
N PHE A 62 2.06 1.21 3.27
CA PHE A 62 2.57 2.21 2.35
C PHE A 62 4.07 2.33 2.56
N THR A 63 4.84 2.16 1.50
CA THR A 63 6.29 2.35 1.53
C THR A 63 6.61 3.75 1.02
N ILE A 64 7.24 4.56 1.86
CA ILE A 64 7.61 5.93 1.52
C ILE A 64 8.93 5.90 0.75
N PHE A 65 9.00 6.63 -0.35
CA PHE A 65 10.20 6.72 -1.18
C PHE A 65 10.38 8.11 -1.75
N GLY A 66 11.55 8.37 -2.32
CA GLY A 66 11.87 9.63 -2.96
C GLY A 66 13.32 9.66 -3.41
N SER A 67 13.70 10.76 -4.06
CA SER A 67 15.08 11.06 -4.44
C SER A 67 15.75 11.93 -3.36
N GLU A 68 17.04 12.23 -3.53
CA GLU A 68 17.74 13.19 -2.65
C GLU A 68 17.10 14.58 -2.67
N GLU A 69 16.52 14.96 -3.83
CA GLU A 69 15.86 16.26 -4.01
C GLU A 69 14.42 16.26 -3.49
N ASP A 70 13.76 15.09 -3.53
CA ASP A 70 12.34 14.90 -3.20
C ASP A 70 12.16 13.80 -2.14
N LYS A 71 12.82 13.94 -0.98
CA LYS A 71 12.73 12.96 0.11
C LYS A 71 11.31 12.78 0.60
N GLY A 72 10.86 11.52 0.65
CA GLY A 72 9.55 11.18 1.18
C GLY A 72 8.38 11.69 0.34
N ALA A 73 8.59 12.06 -0.91
CA ALA A 73 7.56 12.66 -1.75
C ALA A 73 6.60 11.64 -2.38
N GLY A 74 6.99 10.38 -2.48
CA GLY A 74 6.19 9.30 -3.03
C GLY A 74 5.84 8.24 -1.99
N ALA A 75 4.75 7.51 -2.24
CA ALA A 75 4.40 6.33 -1.46
C ALA A 75 3.87 5.23 -2.39
N LEU A 76 4.28 3.99 -2.14
CA LEU A 76 3.74 2.80 -2.80
C LEU A 76 2.72 2.14 -1.87
N LEU A 77 1.48 2.04 -2.33
CA LEU A 77 0.40 1.30 -1.66
C LEU A 77 0.52 -0.18 -2.04
N ALA A 78 1.09 -0.98 -1.16
CA ALA A 78 1.19 -2.43 -1.31
C ALA A 78 1.76 -3.07 -0.04
N PRO A 79 1.20 -4.20 0.40
CA PRO A 79 -0.08 -4.77 -0.01
C PRO A 79 -1.26 -4.18 0.76
N LEU A 80 -2.46 -4.46 0.28
CA LEU A 80 -3.71 -4.22 0.98
C LEU A 80 -4.44 -5.56 1.14
N GLY A 81 -4.73 -5.97 2.35
CA GLY A 81 -5.43 -7.20 2.63
C GLY A 81 -6.61 -7.02 3.58
N VAL A 82 -7.71 -7.71 3.30
CA VAL A 82 -8.88 -7.79 4.16
C VAL A 82 -9.23 -9.27 4.35
N VAL A 83 -9.44 -9.71 5.58
CA VAL A 83 -9.84 -11.10 5.83
C VAL A 83 -11.17 -11.41 5.12
N PRO A 84 -11.37 -12.64 4.62
CA PRO A 84 -12.54 -12.98 3.79
C PRO A 84 -13.88 -12.57 4.40
N ASP A 85 -14.09 -12.78 5.69
CA ASP A 85 -15.36 -12.47 6.37
C ASP A 85 -15.68 -10.96 6.44
N HIS A 86 -14.72 -10.10 6.15
CA HIS A 86 -14.87 -8.65 6.17
C HIS A 86 -14.73 -7.99 4.79
N GLN A 87 -14.56 -8.79 3.73
CA GLN A 87 -14.54 -8.29 2.36
C GLN A 87 -15.93 -7.84 1.90
N GLY A 88 -15.97 -6.89 0.95
CA GLY A 88 -17.22 -6.38 0.39
C GLY A 88 -18.05 -5.53 1.34
N GLN A 89 -17.48 -5.05 2.44
CA GLN A 89 -18.17 -4.26 3.47
C GLN A 89 -17.60 -2.85 3.64
N GLY A 90 -16.75 -2.42 2.72
CA GLY A 90 -16.12 -1.10 2.76
C GLY A 90 -14.94 -0.96 3.71
N VAL A 91 -14.46 -2.05 4.31
CA VAL A 91 -13.33 -2.03 5.24
C VAL A 91 -12.04 -1.58 4.55
N GLY A 92 -11.74 -2.16 3.38
CA GLY A 92 -10.58 -1.77 2.58
C GLY A 92 -10.66 -0.32 2.10
N ASN A 93 -11.83 0.13 1.67
CA ASN A 93 -12.05 1.53 1.27
C ASN A 93 -11.74 2.52 2.39
N ALA A 94 -12.27 2.27 3.58
CA ALA A 94 -12.05 3.13 4.73
C ALA A 94 -10.56 3.17 5.12
N LEU A 95 -9.89 2.03 5.05
CA LEU A 95 -8.47 1.90 5.38
C LEU A 95 -7.60 2.67 4.38
N VAL A 96 -7.85 2.54 3.08
CA VAL A 96 -7.12 3.29 2.04
C VAL A 96 -7.34 4.79 2.20
N LYS A 97 -8.58 5.24 2.39
CA LYS A 97 -8.90 6.68 2.59
C LYS A 97 -8.18 7.26 3.81
N ASP A 98 -8.16 6.55 4.92
CA ASP A 98 -7.42 6.96 6.12
C ASP A 98 -5.92 7.06 5.82
N GLY A 99 -5.36 6.08 5.13
CA GLY A 99 -3.96 6.08 4.71
C GLY A 99 -3.60 7.26 3.82
N LEU A 100 -4.40 7.55 2.81
CA LEU A 100 -4.18 8.70 1.91
C LEU A 100 -4.18 10.02 2.67
N LYS A 101 -5.08 10.19 3.62
CA LYS A 101 -5.13 11.38 4.48
C LYS A 101 -3.87 11.52 5.33
N ARG A 102 -3.40 10.43 5.94
CA ARG A 102 -2.18 10.44 6.76
C ARG A 102 -0.93 10.72 5.93
N LEU A 103 -0.84 10.14 4.73
CA LEU A 103 0.27 10.39 3.80
C LEU A 103 0.33 11.86 3.41
N GLY A 104 -0.81 12.48 3.12
CA GLY A 104 -0.88 13.92 2.84
C GLY A 104 -0.33 14.76 4.00
N ALA A 105 -0.69 14.43 5.23
CA ALA A 105 -0.18 15.11 6.43
C ALA A 105 1.32 14.86 6.65
N MET A 106 1.88 13.75 6.14
CA MET A 106 3.31 13.44 6.18
C MET A 106 4.13 14.14 5.10
N GLY A 107 3.49 14.85 4.17
CA GLY A 107 4.17 15.54 3.08
C GLY A 107 4.29 14.75 1.78
N VAL A 108 3.71 13.56 1.70
CA VAL A 108 3.67 12.77 0.45
C VAL A 108 2.87 13.53 -0.61
N ARG A 109 3.39 13.58 -1.83
CA ARG A 109 2.77 14.30 -2.95
C ARG A 109 2.03 13.40 -3.91
N GLN A 110 2.47 12.16 -4.06
CA GLN A 110 1.90 11.22 -5.03
C GLN A 110 1.95 9.79 -4.48
N VAL A 111 0.87 9.07 -4.68
CA VAL A 111 0.74 7.66 -4.27
C VAL A 111 0.60 6.79 -5.50
N PHE A 112 1.29 5.67 -5.49
CA PHE A 112 1.34 4.70 -6.58
C PHE A 112 0.74 3.38 -6.13
N VAL A 113 0.10 2.67 -7.05
CA VAL A 113 -0.45 1.34 -6.79
C VAL A 113 -0.41 0.49 -8.06
N PHE A 114 -0.14 -0.78 -7.87
CA PHE A 114 -0.27 -1.80 -8.89
C PHE A 114 -1.47 -2.67 -8.55
N GLY A 115 -2.55 -2.58 -9.33
CA GLY A 115 -3.78 -3.28 -9.02
C GLY A 115 -4.92 -3.02 -10.00
N ASP A 116 -6.12 -3.42 -9.60
CA ASP A 116 -7.32 -3.31 -10.43
C ASP A 116 -7.79 -1.86 -10.59
N PRO A 117 -7.81 -1.30 -11.81
CA PRO A 117 -8.32 0.05 -12.05
C PRO A 117 -9.77 0.25 -11.63
N ALA A 118 -10.60 -0.80 -11.71
CA ALA A 118 -12.00 -0.73 -11.28
C ALA A 118 -12.12 -0.50 -9.77
N TYR A 119 -11.18 -1.03 -8.99
CA TYR A 119 -11.13 -0.80 -7.55
C TYR A 119 -10.49 0.56 -7.21
N TYR A 120 -9.26 0.80 -7.67
CA TYR A 120 -8.49 1.97 -7.27
C TYR A 120 -8.96 3.28 -7.92
N GLY A 121 -9.62 3.22 -9.06
CA GLY A 121 -10.23 4.39 -9.70
C GLY A 121 -11.21 5.15 -8.80
N ARG A 122 -11.86 4.47 -7.86
CA ARG A 122 -12.78 5.09 -6.88
C ARG A 122 -12.11 6.09 -5.95
N PHE A 123 -10.81 5.96 -5.73
CA PHE A 123 -10.03 6.88 -4.89
C PHE A 123 -9.46 8.05 -5.69
N GLY A 124 -9.46 7.98 -7.01
CA GLY A 124 -8.85 8.98 -7.89
C GLY A 124 -7.55 8.52 -8.56
N PHE A 125 -7.16 7.24 -8.40
CA PHE A 125 -6.03 6.68 -9.14
C PHE A 125 -6.32 6.63 -10.63
N LYS A 126 -5.31 6.95 -11.42
CA LYS A 126 -5.32 6.90 -12.89
C LYS A 126 -4.08 6.21 -13.39
N THR A 127 -4.13 5.67 -14.61
CA THR A 127 -2.97 5.03 -15.25
C THR A 127 -1.74 5.92 -15.18
N GLU A 128 -0.62 5.36 -14.73
CA GLU A 128 0.66 6.04 -14.60
C GLU A 128 1.60 5.61 -15.72
N ARG A 129 2.20 6.58 -16.39
CA ARG A 129 3.12 6.33 -17.51
C ARG A 129 4.45 7.07 -17.40
N GLN A 130 4.57 8.01 -16.48
CA GLN A 130 5.77 8.83 -16.35
C GLN A 130 6.73 8.31 -15.30
N VAL A 131 6.22 7.85 -14.16
CA VAL A 131 7.01 7.18 -13.14
C VAL A 131 6.90 5.68 -13.35
N LEU A 132 8.04 5.05 -13.62
CA LEU A 132 8.10 3.64 -13.96
C LEU A 132 8.45 2.79 -12.74
N THR A 133 7.93 1.57 -12.71
CA THR A 133 8.27 0.57 -11.70
C THR A 133 9.75 0.19 -11.78
N PRO A 134 10.36 -0.34 -10.68
CA PRO A 134 11.77 -0.74 -10.70
C PRO A 134 12.12 -1.76 -11.77
N TYR A 135 11.17 -2.65 -12.07
CA TYR A 135 11.30 -3.70 -13.08
C TYR A 135 10.08 -3.70 -13.99
N PRO A 136 10.19 -4.22 -15.22
CA PRO A 136 9.03 -4.34 -16.11
C PRO A 136 7.92 -5.17 -15.46
N LEU A 137 6.68 -4.70 -15.60
CA LEU A 137 5.51 -5.43 -15.13
C LEU A 137 5.18 -6.61 -16.04
N SER A 138 4.64 -7.68 -15.46
CA SER A 138 4.13 -8.81 -16.23
C SER A 138 2.97 -8.37 -17.14
N GLU A 139 2.97 -8.84 -18.39
CA GLU A 139 1.92 -8.56 -19.37
C GLU A 139 0.54 -9.08 -18.96
N GLU A 140 0.50 -10.02 -18.01
CA GLU A 140 -0.75 -10.61 -17.50
C GLU A 140 -1.68 -9.58 -16.84
N TYR A 141 -1.13 -8.50 -16.30
CA TYR A 141 -1.90 -7.51 -15.54
C TYR A 141 -2.49 -6.38 -16.38
N GLY A 142 -2.11 -6.26 -17.65
CA GLY A 142 -2.57 -5.21 -18.56
C GLY A 142 -1.90 -3.84 -18.31
N ASP A 143 -2.03 -2.96 -19.32
CA ASP A 143 -1.34 -1.68 -19.34
C ASP A 143 -1.85 -0.66 -18.32
N ASP A 144 -3.05 -0.85 -17.80
CA ASP A 144 -3.73 0.10 -16.90
C ASP A 144 -3.60 -0.27 -15.41
N ALA A 145 -2.90 -1.36 -15.09
CA ALA A 145 -2.75 -1.82 -13.71
C ALA A 145 -1.82 -0.93 -12.87
N TRP A 146 -0.83 -0.29 -13.49
CA TRP A 146 0.05 0.67 -12.83
C TRP A 146 -0.59 2.05 -12.79
N GLN A 147 -0.83 2.56 -11.58
CA GLN A 147 -1.65 3.75 -11.37
C GLN A 147 -1.03 4.67 -10.33
N SER A 148 -1.37 5.94 -10.41
CA SER A 148 -1.01 6.91 -9.39
C SER A 148 -2.12 7.93 -9.16
N MET A 149 -2.01 8.66 -8.05
CA MET A 149 -2.81 9.84 -7.79
C MET A 149 -2.00 10.89 -7.04
N PRO A 150 -2.14 12.18 -7.38
CA PRO A 150 -1.56 13.26 -6.58
C PRO A 150 -2.38 13.45 -5.31
N LEU A 151 -1.73 13.90 -4.24
CA LEU A 151 -2.39 14.24 -2.99
C LEU A 151 -2.56 15.76 -2.84
N ALA A 152 -3.78 16.19 -2.47
CA ALA A 152 -4.09 17.57 -2.09
C ALA A 152 -3.61 18.62 -3.11
N GLY A 153 -3.72 18.35 -4.42
CA GLY A 153 -3.31 19.26 -5.48
C GLY A 153 -1.81 19.51 -5.57
N ARG A 154 -1.01 18.66 -4.96
CA ARG A 154 0.46 18.76 -4.99
C ARG A 154 1.01 18.35 -6.36
N ALA A 155 2.20 18.86 -6.69
CA ALA A 155 2.89 18.52 -7.92
C ALA A 155 3.28 17.04 -7.94
N PRO A 156 3.10 16.33 -9.08
CA PRO A 156 3.55 14.96 -9.23
C PRO A 156 5.07 14.86 -9.16
N LEU A 157 5.57 13.64 -8.95
CA LEU A 157 7.00 13.37 -9.01
C LEU A 157 7.52 13.53 -10.44
N ALA A 158 8.82 13.82 -10.56
CA ALA A 158 9.48 13.87 -11.86
C ALA A 158 9.41 12.52 -12.56
N ALA A 159 9.32 12.54 -13.90
CA ALA A 159 9.33 11.34 -14.72
C ALA A 159 10.63 10.55 -14.51
N GLY A 160 10.55 9.23 -14.57
CA GLY A 160 11.69 8.35 -14.45
C GLY A 160 11.35 7.05 -13.73
N ARG A 161 12.36 6.21 -13.55
CA ARG A 161 12.21 4.94 -12.84
C ARG A 161 12.29 5.18 -11.33
N MET A 162 11.31 4.66 -10.58
CA MET A 162 11.28 4.81 -9.14
C MET A 162 12.39 3.98 -8.48
N SER A 163 12.93 4.51 -7.40
CA SER A 163 13.86 3.80 -6.52
C SER A 163 13.14 3.53 -5.20
N LEU A 164 12.95 2.25 -4.91
CA LEU A 164 12.27 1.78 -3.71
C LEU A 164 13.27 1.21 -2.70
N PRO A 165 12.90 1.09 -1.42
CA PRO A 165 13.68 0.33 -0.46
C PRO A 165 13.94 -1.11 -0.93
N GLU A 166 15.06 -1.67 -0.48
CA GLU A 166 15.59 -2.96 -0.93
C GLU A 166 14.57 -4.11 -0.95
N PRO A 167 13.66 -4.27 0.04
CA PRO A 167 12.67 -5.35 -0.02
C PRO A 167 11.80 -5.36 -1.29
N TRP A 168 11.59 -4.19 -1.92
CA TRP A 168 10.86 -4.08 -3.19
C TRP A 168 11.72 -4.27 -4.43
N MET A 169 13.05 -4.31 -4.28
CA MET A 169 13.99 -4.44 -5.40
C MET A 169 14.23 -5.91 -5.75
N GLU A 170 13.16 -6.67 -5.83
CA GLU A 170 13.12 -8.08 -6.23
C GLU A 170 12.22 -8.23 -7.46
N PRO A 171 12.76 -8.67 -8.62
CA PRO A 171 11.98 -8.71 -9.87
C PRO A 171 10.69 -9.54 -9.79
N ALA A 172 10.68 -10.59 -8.97
CA ALA A 172 9.53 -11.48 -8.81
C ALA A 172 8.28 -10.79 -8.17
N LEU A 173 8.46 -9.60 -7.61
CA LEU A 173 7.36 -8.83 -7.01
C LEU A 173 6.63 -7.94 -8.02
N TRP A 174 7.11 -7.87 -9.26
CA TRP A 174 6.59 -6.97 -10.30
C TRP A 174 6.07 -7.69 -11.59
#